data_a4ab969037228246220a6e9359b1ad05
#
_entry.id   a4ab969037228246220a6e9359b1ad05
#
_cell.length_a   1.000
_cell.length_b   1.000
_cell.length_c   1.000
_cell.angle_alpha   90.00
_cell.angle_beta   90.00
_cell.angle_gamma   90.00
#
_symmetry.space_group_name_H-M   'P 1'
#
loop_
_entity.id
_entity.type
_entity.pdbx_description
1 polymer ?
#
loop_
_entity_poly.entity_id
_entity_poly.type
_entity_poly.pdbx_seq_one_letter_code
_entity_poly.pdbx_strand_id
1 'polypeptide(L)'
;EIDYSLYNKSDSRGSAYYDLDILQTPILEAFTDNAAGLKSKLVSIPRNNLLYLPVIKLNERASPSTKMHTLGAFLVSVDKETEDAISVVNGQTVQGMINGETINGGSYVRLDQGLNTNEITPSVSIDSDLIETQYIIEIDNRLGKIASRVNGQIAKVSYIDDDNIASYFFSLGTDLDYVSENNVRAVKPTEVIAGPRGTILEFTIASSLELNTSTFLFQQLGDTATMDPNSTNVYKVDTIVRVTGATTGFRIDIPVRFIKIV
;
A
#
# COMPACT_ATOMS: atom_id res chain seq x y z
N GLU A 1 -23.89 -8.17 -20.04
CA GLU A 1 -24.27 -7.80 -21.41
C GLU A 1 -24.76 -6.36 -21.43
N ILE A 2 -24.06 -5.49 -22.16
CA ILE A 2 -24.43 -4.08 -22.26
C ILE A 2 -25.67 -4.00 -23.16
N ASP A 3 -26.76 -3.46 -22.67
CA ASP A 3 -27.97 -3.25 -23.46
C ASP A 3 -27.81 -2.02 -24.36
N TYR A 4 -27.29 -2.21 -25.54
CA TYR A 4 -27.08 -1.14 -26.52
C TYR A 4 -28.37 -0.45 -26.97
N SER A 5 -29.54 -0.99 -26.67
CA SER A 5 -30.81 -0.34 -26.99
C SER A 5 -31.02 0.97 -26.22
N LEU A 6 -30.34 1.09 -25.07
CA LEU A 6 -30.38 2.31 -24.25
C LEU A 6 -29.55 3.45 -24.87
N TYR A 7 -28.57 3.13 -25.70
CA TYR A 7 -27.62 4.11 -26.26
C TYR A 7 -28.04 4.65 -27.63
N ASN A 8 -28.97 3.97 -28.28
CA ASN A 8 -29.51 4.40 -29.57
C ASN A 8 -30.66 5.39 -29.44
N LYS A 9 -31.03 5.80 -28.25
CA LYS A 9 -32.06 6.80 -28.04
C LYS A 9 -31.45 8.19 -28.15
N SER A 10 -32.07 9.01 -28.94
CA SER A 10 -31.69 10.42 -29.15
C SER A 10 -31.96 11.32 -27.94
N ASP A 11 -32.36 10.76 -26.83
CA ASP A 11 -32.54 11.49 -25.58
C ASP A 11 -31.30 11.48 -24.70
N SER A 12 -31.13 12.54 -23.90
CA SER A 12 -30.00 12.71 -22.98
C SER A 12 -29.90 11.64 -21.88
N ARG A 13 -30.91 10.80 -21.74
CA ARG A 13 -30.91 9.74 -20.70
C ARG A 13 -30.13 8.51 -21.14
N GLY A 14 -30.15 8.16 -22.42
CA GLY A 14 -29.36 7.06 -22.95
C GLY A 14 -27.85 7.30 -22.75
N SER A 15 -27.39 8.51 -23.02
CA SER A 15 -25.99 8.87 -22.79
C SER A 15 -25.61 8.81 -21.31
N ALA A 16 -26.47 9.28 -20.42
CA ALA A 16 -26.23 9.24 -18.98
C ALA A 16 -26.13 7.81 -18.44
N TYR A 17 -26.90 6.89 -18.95
CA TYR A 17 -26.82 5.47 -18.59
C TYR A 17 -25.54 4.83 -19.12
N TYR A 18 -25.12 5.18 -20.33
CA TYR A 18 -23.87 4.73 -20.91
C TYR A 18 -22.66 5.18 -20.08
N ASP A 19 -22.60 6.47 -19.75
CA ASP A 19 -21.55 7.02 -18.91
C ASP A 19 -21.52 6.35 -17.53
N LEU A 20 -22.68 6.05 -16.95
CA LEU A 20 -22.78 5.38 -15.67
C LEU A 20 -22.28 3.93 -15.74
N ASP A 21 -22.62 3.20 -16.79
CA ASP A 21 -22.14 1.83 -17.01
C ASP A 21 -20.62 1.80 -17.22
N ILE A 22 -20.08 2.70 -18.01
CA ILE A 22 -18.62 2.82 -18.21
C ILE A 22 -17.91 3.19 -16.91
N LEU A 23 -18.48 4.10 -16.11
CA LEU A 23 -17.92 4.50 -14.83
C LEU A 23 -18.06 3.41 -13.75
N GLN A 24 -19.04 2.54 -13.88
CA GLN A 24 -19.26 1.39 -12.99
C GLN A 24 -18.56 0.13 -13.46
N THR A 25 -17.99 0.15 -14.66
CA THR A 25 -17.14 -0.94 -15.13
C THR A 25 -16.02 -1.13 -14.12
N PRO A 26 -15.90 -2.27 -13.47
CA PRO A 26 -14.89 -2.49 -12.45
C PRO A 26 -13.51 -2.14 -13.00
N ILE A 27 -12.71 -1.48 -12.18
CA ILE A 27 -11.32 -1.13 -12.53
C ILE A 27 -10.55 -2.37 -13.03
N LEU A 28 -10.93 -3.56 -12.57
CA LEU A 28 -10.49 -4.85 -13.09
C LEU A 28 -10.64 -5.01 -14.62
N GLU A 29 -11.66 -4.44 -15.21
CA GLU A 29 -11.84 -4.46 -16.67
C GLU A 29 -10.82 -3.59 -17.39
N ALA A 30 -10.38 -2.51 -16.79
CA ALA A 30 -9.35 -1.64 -17.34
C ALA A 30 -7.94 -2.29 -17.32
N PHE A 31 -7.72 -3.24 -16.43
CA PHE A 31 -6.45 -3.97 -16.30
C PHE A 31 -6.46 -5.33 -17.04
N THR A 32 -7.60 -5.80 -17.50
CA THR A 32 -7.68 -6.99 -18.33
C THR A 32 -7.87 -6.56 -19.78
N ASP A 33 -6.92 -6.85 -20.65
CA ASP A 33 -6.99 -6.59 -22.09
C ASP A 33 -8.21 -7.24 -22.77
N ASN A 34 -9.06 -7.90 -21.99
CA ASN A 34 -10.15 -8.68 -22.51
C ASN A 34 -11.29 -8.81 -21.49
N ALA A 35 -12.33 -8.00 -21.66
CA ALA A 35 -13.58 -8.10 -20.90
C ALA A 35 -14.21 -9.50 -20.92
N ALA A 36 -14.04 -10.25 -22.02
CA ALA A 36 -14.47 -11.63 -22.11
C ALA A 36 -13.66 -12.55 -21.17
N GLY A 37 -12.40 -12.24 -20.93
CA GLY A 37 -11.55 -12.95 -19.97
C GLY A 37 -12.04 -12.77 -18.54
N LEU A 38 -12.37 -11.54 -18.14
CA LEU A 38 -12.92 -11.25 -16.81
C LEU A 38 -14.28 -11.94 -16.61
N LYS A 39 -15.19 -11.84 -17.58
CA LYS A 39 -16.51 -12.51 -17.52
C LYS A 39 -16.35 -14.02 -17.39
N SER A 40 -15.44 -14.61 -18.16
CA SER A 40 -15.13 -16.04 -18.08
C SER A 40 -14.57 -16.43 -16.72
N LYS A 41 -13.65 -15.66 -16.18
CA LYS A 41 -13.06 -15.86 -14.85
C LYS A 41 -14.13 -15.74 -13.75
N LEU A 42 -14.93 -14.69 -13.76
CA LEU A 42 -16.00 -14.50 -12.78
C LEU A 42 -17.05 -15.62 -12.81
N VAL A 43 -17.37 -16.14 -13.99
CA VAL A 43 -18.31 -17.28 -14.15
C VAL A 43 -17.68 -18.59 -13.68
N SER A 44 -16.38 -18.76 -13.83
CA SER A 44 -15.67 -19.98 -13.42
C SER A 44 -15.34 -20.02 -11.93
N ILE A 45 -15.32 -18.87 -11.24
CA ILE A 45 -15.03 -18.81 -9.81
C ILE A 45 -16.20 -19.40 -9.01
N PRO A 46 -15.96 -20.34 -8.10
CA PRO A 46 -16.99 -20.85 -7.22
C PRO A 46 -17.72 -19.71 -6.48
N ARG A 47 -19.03 -19.76 -6.41
CA ARG A 47 -19.87 -18.71 -5.82
C ARG A 47 -19.40 -18.27 -4.42
N ASN A 48 -18.89 -19.22 -3.64
CA ASN A 48 -18.34 -18.91 -2.31
C ASN A 48 -17.10 -18.04 -2.37
N ASN A 49 -16.25 -18.16 -3.40
CA ASN A 49 -15.06 -17.34 -3.56
C ASN A 49 -15.38 -15.91 -4.00
N LEU A 50 -16.49 -15.72 -4.75
CA LEU A 50 -16.96 -14.39 -5.14
C LEU A 50 -17.48 -13.57 -3.96
N LEU A 51 -17.97 -14.22 -2.92
CA LEU A 51 -18.43 -13.56 -1.70
C LEU A 51 -17.27 -13.07 -0.82
N TYR A 52 -16.07 -13.59 -1.02
CA TYR A 52 -14.89 -13.35 -0.17
C TYR A 52 -13.72 -12.82 -0.99
N LEU A 53 -13.96 -11.81 -1.81
CA LEU A 53 -12.90 -11.15 -2.58
C LEU A 53 -11.81 -10.61 -1.64
N PRO A 54 -10.58 -11.10 -1.77
CA PRO A 54 -9.49 -10.64 -0.92
C PRO A 54 -9.11 -9.20 -1.29
N VAL A 55 -9.26 -8.30 -0.34
CA VAL A 55 -8.93 -6.88 -0.49
C VAL A 55 -7.60 -6.59 0.20
N ILE A 56 -6.77 -5.78 -0.42
CA ILE A 56 -5.55 -5.26 0.20
C ILE A 56 -5.95 -4.23 1.27
N LYS A 57 -5.46 -4.41 2.49
CA LYS A 57 -5.74 -3.52 3.62
C LYS A 57 -4.47 -3.18 4.38
N LEU A 58 -4.37 -1.93 4.80
CA LEU A 58 -3.38 -1.51 5.77
C LEU A 58 -3.66 -2.22 7.11
N ASN A 59 -2.68 -2.99 7.60
CA ASN A 59 -2.81 -3.72 8.85
C ASN A 59 -2.09 -3.02 10.01
N GLU A 60 -2.78 -2.12 10.66
CA GLU A 60 -2.28 -1.41 11.84
C GLU A 60 -2.37 -2.23 13.15
N ARG A 61 -2.91 -3.45 13.07
CA ARG A 61 -3.09 -4.33 14.23
C ARG A 61 -2.06 -5.44 14.34
N ALA A 62 -1.22 -5.59 13.35
CA ALA A 62 -0.22 -6.67 13.34
C ALA A 62 0.82 -6.48 14.45
N SER A 63 1.23 -5.25 14.70
CA SER A 63 2.17 -4.90 15.76
C SER A 63 2.03 -3.41 16.13
N PRO A 64 2.55 -2.95 17.28
CA PRO A 64 2.62 -1.50 17.59
C PRO A 64 3.35 -0.71 16.49
N SER A 65 4.36 -1.32 15.86
CA SER A 65 5.16 -0.67 14.80
C SER A 65 4.44 -0.56 13.45
N THR A 66 3.27 -1.17 13.26
CA THR A 66 2.49 -1.03 12.02
C THR A 66 1.40 0.04 12.10
N LYS A 67 1.25 0.68 13.26
CA LYS A 67 0.26 1.73 13.43
C LYS A 67 0.76 3.05 12.86
N MET A 68 -0.13 3.76 12.19
CA MET A 68 0.12 5.16 11.82
C MET A 68 0.16 6.07 13.06
N HIS A 69 0.73 7.23 12.88
CA HIS A 69 0.68 8.29 13.87
C HIS A 69 -0.76 8.82 14.04
N THR A 70 -1.05 9.41 15.19
CA THR A 70 -2.37 10.00 15.51
C THR A 70 -2.78 11.12 14.55
N LEU A 71 -1.83 11.71 13.82
CA LEU A 71 -2.08 12.68 12.74
C LEU A 71 -2.61 12.05 11.44
N GLY A 72 -2.82 10.74 11.42
CA GLY A 72 -3.38 10.04 10.25
C GLY A 72 -2.39 9.80 9.11
N ALA A 73 -1.09 9.81 9.40
CA ALA A 73 -0.02 9.52 8.43
C ALA A 73 1.14 8.80 9.12
N PHE A 74 1.96 8.10 8.36
CA PHE A 74 3.28 7.71 8.83
C PHE A 74 4.20 8.92 8.80
N LEU A 75 4.96 9.13 9.87
CA LEU A 75 5.93 10.21 9.97
C LEU A 75 7.32 9.66 9.63
N VAL A 76 7.99 10.27 8.68
CA VAL A 76 9.35 9.89 8.27
C VAL A 76 10.33 10.97 8.73
N SER A 77 11.19 10.67 9.70
CA SER A 77 12.29 11.54 10.07
C SER A 77 13.39 11.50 9.02
N VAL A 78 13.80 12.66 8.50
CA VAL A 78 14.73 12.70 7.36
C VAL A 78 16.20 12.63 7.77
N ASP A 79 16.50 12.94 9.03
CA ASP A 79 17.85 12.88 9.57
C ASP A 79 17.86 12.39 11.03
N LYS A 80 19.05 12.09 11.51
CA LYS A 80 19.26 11.57 12.87
C LYS A 80 18.90 12.58 13.94
N GLU A 81 19.12 13.85 13.69
CA GLU A 81 18.77 14.93 14.62
C GLU A 81 17.27 15.02 14.83
N THR A 82 16.51 14.96 13.75
CA THR A 82 15.04 14.91 13.80
C THR A 82 14.54 13.63 14.49
N GLU A 83 15.16 12.50 14.21
CA GLU A 83 14.84 11.25 14.87
C GLU A 83 15.03 11.35 16.39
N ASP A 84 16.20 11.82 16.82
CA ASP A 84 16.54 11.92 18.24
C ASP A 84 15.64 12.92 18.98
N ALA A 85 15.20 13.98 18.31
CA ALA A 85 14.32 14.98 18.89
C ALA A 85 12.85 14.54 19.01
N ILE A 86 12.35 13.68 18.10
CA ILE A 86 10.92 13.43 17.94
C ILE A 86 10.55 11.97 18.18
N SER A 87 11.41 11.01 17.82
CA SER A 87 11.06 9.59 17.83
C SER A 87 10.91 8.99 19.23
N VAL A 88 11.45 9.63 20.27
CA VAL A 88 11.34 9.20 21.65
C VAL A 88 10.82 10.33 22.52
N VAL A 89 9.63 10.10 23.09
CA VAL A 89 8.98 11.05 23.98
C VAL A 89 8.77 10.39 25.33
N ASN A 90 9.27 11.05 26.40
CA ASN A 90 9.20 10.50 27.76
C ASN A 90 9.72 9.06 27.87
N GLY A 91 10.74 8.70 27.07
CA GLY A 91 11.32 7.35 27.03
C GLY A 91 10.52 6.32 26.26
N GLN A 92 9.45 6.72 25.54
CA GLN A 92 8.65 5.85 24.69
C GLN A 92 8.80 6.25 23.23
N THR A 93 8.92 5.26 22.36
CA THR A 93 8.96 5.48 20.92
C THR A 93 7.62 6.03 20.42
N VAL A 94 7.67 7.09 19.64
CA VAL A 94 6.47 7.69 19.03
C VAL A 94 5.88 6.73 18.01
N GLN A 95 4.59 6.46 18.17
CA GLN A 95 3.86 5.59 17.25
C GLN A 95 3.84 6.19 15.84
N GLY A 96 4.02 5.35 14.82
CA GLY A 96 3.95 5.77 13.43
C GLY A 96 5.18 6.50 12.91
N MET A 97 6.27 6.54 13.70
CA MET A 97 7.53 7.14 13.27
C MET A 97 8.37 6.13 12.51
N ILE A 98 8.64 6.42 11.26
CA ILE A 98 9.58 5.71 10.40
C ILE A 98 10.92 6.46 10.47
N ASN A 99 11.98 5.71 10.72
CA ASN A 99 13.32 6.27 10.66
C ASN A 99 13.80 6.25 9.21
N GLY A 100 13.81 7.39 8.57
CA GLY A 100 14.16 7.53 7.15
C GLY A 100 15.65 7.47 6.85
N GLU A 101 16.52 7.62 7.86
CA GLU A 101 17.98 7.56 7.70
C GLU A 101 18.56 6.22 8.17
N THR A 102 18.14 5.76 9.35
CA THR A 102 18.63 4.49 9.93
C THR A 102 17.48 3.49 9.97
N ILE A 103 17.39 2.61 9.02
CA ILE A 103 16.25 1.71 8.78
C ILE A 103 16.20 0.54 9.80
N ASN A 104 16.75 0.71 10.99
CA ASN A 104 16.73 -0.31 12.03
C ASN A 104 15.82 0.09 13.19
N GLY A 105 14.68 -0.54 13.23
CA GLY A 105 13.73 -0.42 14.35
C GLY A 105 12.89 0.86 14.24
N GLY A 106 11.71 0.87 14.04
CA GLY A 106 10.77 1.96 13.88
C GLY A 106 9.47 1.42 13.34
N SER A 107 8.59 2.32 12.99
CA SER A 107 7.36 1.94 12.32
C SER A 107 7.64 1.53 10.88
N TYR A 108 6.77 0.69 10.35
CA TYR A 108 6.82 0.24 8.96
C TYR A 108 5.40 0.06 8.41
N VAL A 109 5.28 0.07 7.11
CA VAL A 109 4.01 -0.17 6.43
C VAL A 109 3.81 -1.66 6.26
N ARG A 110 2.63 -2.15 6.66
CA ARG A 110 2.20 -3.52 6.41
C ARG A 110 0.83 -3.54 5.77
N LEU A 111 0.75 -4.19 4.63
CA LEU A 111 -0.48 -4.45 3.92
C LEU A 111 -0.75 -5.94 3.89
N ASP A 112 -1.93 -6.32 4.31
CA ASP A 112 -2.38 -7.70 4.23
C ASP A 112 -3.47 -7.81 3.17
N GLN A 113 -3.27 -8.68 2.20
CA GLN A 113 -4.35 -9.26 1.44
C GLN A 113 -4.74 -10.54 2.16
N GLY A 114 -5.94 -10.59 2.65
CA GLY A 114 -6.38 -11.77 3.35
C GLY A 114 -7.88 -11.93 3.32
N LEU A 115 -8.26 -13.16 3.20
CA LEU A 115 -9.61 -13.58 3.48
C LEU A 115 -9.81 -13.74 4.97
N ASN A 116 -10.97 -13.40 5.46
CA ASN A 116 -11.36 -13.83 6.80
C ASN A 116 -11.58 -15.35 6.77
N THR A 117 -10.54 -16.08 7.16
CA THR A 117 -10.45 -17.54 7.03
C THR A 117 -11.36 -18.31 7.98
N ASN A 118 -12.14 -17.65 8.85
CA ASN A 118 -13.17 -18.33 9.65
C ASN A 118 -14.30 -18.87 8.77
N GLU A 119 -14.48 -18.33 7.58
CA GLU A 119 -15.60 -18.61 6.72
C GLU A 119 -15.25 -19.58 5.57
N ILE A 120 -13.96 -19.76 5.30
CA ILE A 120 -13.48 -20.71 4.28
C ILE A 120 -12.75 -21.83 4.99
N THR A 121 -13.23 -23.07 4.79
CA THR A 121 -12.57 -24.23 5.38
C THR A 121 -11.15 -24.37 4.84
N PRO A 122 -10.17 -24.80 5.65
CA PRO A 122 -8.79 -24.94 5.22
C PRO A 122 -8.57 -25.83 4.01
N SER A 123 -9.46 -26.77 3.79
CA SER A 123 -9.41 -27.71 2.65
C SER A 123 -9.84 -27.11 1.31
N VAL A 124 -10.44 -25.92 1.30
CA VAL A 124 -10.86 -25.25 0.06
C VAL A 124 -9.72 -24.38 -0.47
N SER A 125 -9.26 -24.68 -1.68
CA SER A 125 -8.32 -23.81 -2.40
C SER A 125 -9.03 -22.55 -2.87
N ILE A 126 -8.35 -21.42 -2.76
CA ILE A 126 -8.79 -20.15 -3.35
C ILE A 126 -8.22 -20.08 -4.75
N ASP A 127 -8.98 -19.51 -5.69
CA ASP A 127 -8.51 -19.29 -7.03
C ASP A 127 -7.27 -18.37 -7.00
N SER A 128 -6.22 -18.78 -7.71
CA SER A 128 -4.96 -18.02 -7.78
C SER A 128 -5.14 -16.62 -8.34
N ASP A 129 -6.12 -16.44 -9.22
CA ASP A 129 -6.41 -15.12 -9.82
C ASP A 129 -7.02 -14.12 -8.84
N LEU A 130 -7.48 -14.59 -7.68
CA LEU A 130 -7.97 -13.74 -6.58
C LEU A 130 -6.86 -13.35 -5.59
N ILE A 131 -5.69 -13.96 -5.70
CA ILE A 131 -4.57 -13.74 -4.78
C ILE A 131 -3.60 -12.76 -5.40
N GLU A 132 -3.32 -11.68 -4.68
CA GLU A 132 -2.31 -10.74 -5.12
C GLU A 132 -0.92 -11.35 -4.97
N THR A 133 -0.22 -11.47 -6.07
CA THR A 133 1.14 -12.00 -6.09
C THR A 133 2.18 -10.96 -6.47
N GLN A 134 1.72 -9.81 -6.95
CA GLN A 134 2.59 -8.75 -7.47
C GLN A 134 2.09 -7.39 -7.04
N TYR A 135 3.00 -6.56 -6.56
CA TYR A 135 2.70 -5.22 -6.08
C TYR A 135 3.51 -4.17 -6.81
N ILE A 136 2.88 -3.05 -7.11
CA ILE A 136 3.53 -1.83 -7.59
C ILE A 136 3.42 -0.80 -6.49
N ILE A 137 4.56 -0.25 -6.06
CA ILE A 137 4.61 0.83 -5.07
C ILE A 137 5.15 2.08 -5.76
N GLU A 138 4.43 3.18 -5.62
CA GLU A 138 4.77 4.47 -6.20
C GLU A 138 4.98 5.51 -5.11
N ILE A 139 6.07 6.27 -5.22
CA ILE A 139 6.43 7.36 -4.30
C ILE A 139 7.15 8.47 -5.05
N ASP A 140 7.02 9.72 -4.62
CA ASP A 140 7.82 10.82 -5.13
C ASP A 140 9.30 10.61 -4.78
N ASN A 141 10.12 10.37 -5.81
CA ASN A 141 11.54 10.05 -5.69
C ASN A 141 12.38 11.20 -5.12
N ARG A 142 11.89 12.43 -5.20
CA ARG A 142 12.53 13.60 -4.57
C ARG A 142 12.41 13.57 -3.06
N LEU A 143 11.35 12.95 -2.53
CA LEU A 143 11.04 12.90 -1.11
C LEU A 143 11.58 11.64 -0.46
N GLY A 144 11.35 10.47 -1.06
CA GLY A 144 11.70 9.22 -0.42
C GLY A 144 11.90 8.06 -1.37
N LYS A 145 12.31 6.96 -0.78
CA LYS A 145 12.56 5.67 -1.46
C LYS A 145 11.98 4.54 -0.63
N ILE A 146 11.62 3.46 -1.30
CA ILE A 146 11.17 2.24 -0.62
C ILE A 146 12.40 1.44 -0.18
N ALA A 147 12.33 0.90 1.03
CA ALA A 147 13.40 0.08 1.60
C ALA A 147 12.85 -1.16 2.30
N SER A 148 13.68 -2.18 2.37
CA SER A 148 13.34 -3.41 3.08
C SER A 148 13.32 -3.18 4.59
N ARG A 149 12.25 -3.66 5.24
CA ARG A 149 12.16 -3.70 6.69
C ARG A 149 13.17 -4.67 7.32
N VAL A 150 13.55 -5.72 6.59
CA VAL A 150 14.35 -6.83 7.12
C VAL A 150 15.83 -6.45 7.22
N ASN A 151 16.36 -5.84 6.17
CA ASN A 151 17.79 -5.55 6.05
C ASN A 151 18.12 -4.07 5.83
N GLY A 152 17.11 -3.21 5.70
CA GLY A 152 17.28 -1.79 5.49
C GLY A 152 17.80 -1.39 4.11
N GLN A 153 17.91 -2.32 3.18
CA GLN A 153 18.37 -2.00 1.84
C GLN A 153 17.31 -1.27 1.04
N ILE A 154 17.72 -0.22 0.35
CA ILE A 154 16.86 0.51 -0.58
C ILE A 154 16.54 -0.39 -1.77
N ALA A 155 15.26 -0.50 -2.08
CA ALA A 155 14.77 -1.26 -3.21
C ALA A 155 15.26 -0.66 -4.54
N LYS A 156 15.45 -1.53 -5.52
CA LYS A 156 15.77 -1.09 -6.86
C LYS A 156 14.52 -0.48 -7.51
N VAL A 157 14.63 0.77 -7.94
CA VAL A 157 13.58 1.43 -8.73
C VAL A 157 13.43 0.72 -10.07
N SER A 158 12.20 0.41 -10.45
CA SER A 158 11.89 -0.20 -11.74
C SER A 158 11.74 0.86 -12.83
N TYR A 159 11.11 1.99 -12.49
CA TYR A 159 10.86 3.09 -13.41
C TYR A 159 10.70 4.40 -12.63
N ILE A 160 11.12 5.51 -13.23
CA ILE A 160 10.81 6.87 -12.75
C ILE A 160 10.18 7.61 -13.92
N ASP A 161 9.02 8.20 -13.70
CA ASP A 161 8.32 8.98 -14.71
C ASP A 161 8.83 10.44 -14.79
N ASP A 162 8.27 11.20 -15.70
CA ASP A 162 8.61 12.62 -15.92
C ASP A 162 8.15 13.54 -14.76
N ASP A 163 7.19 13.11 -13.95
CA ASP A 163 6.75 13.77 -12.72
C ASP A 163 7.59 13.41 -11.49
N ASN A 164 8.68 12.64 -11.67
CA ASN A 164 9.55 12.12 -10.63
C ASN A 164 8.88 11.10 -9.68
N ILE A 165 7.84 10.42 -10.10
CA ILE A 165 7.29 9.32 -9.35
C ILE A 165 8.09 8.05 -9.64
N ALA A 166 8.70 7.49 -8.60
CA ALA A 166 9.42 6.23 -8.66
C ALA A 166 8.46 5.06 -8.44
N SER A 167 8.48 4.12 -9.37
CA SER A 167 7.73 2.87 -9.29
C SER A 167 8.64 1.70 -8.94
N TYR A 168 8.23 0.93 -7.95
CA TYR A 168 8.88 -0.28 -7.47
C TYR A 168 7.97 -1.47 -7.71
N PHE A 169 8.54 -2.56 -8.20
CA PHE A 169 7.79 -3.77 -8.49
C PHE A 169 8.27 -4.90 -7.58
N PHE A 170 7.36 -5.51 -6.85
CA PHE A 170 7.64 -6.61 -5.94
C PHE A 170 6.76 -7.81 -6.24
N SER A 171 7.34 -9.01 -6.22
CA SER A 171 6.59 -10.23 -6.49
C SER A 171 6.83 -11.32 -5.44
N LEU A 172 5.79 -12.08 -5.18
CA LEU A 172 5.83 -13.24 -4.33
C LEU A 172 6.83 -14.28 -4.89
N GLY A 173 7.67 -14.82 -4.03
CA GLY A 173 8.67 -15.82 -4.39
C GLY A 173 10.01 -15.25 -4.89
N THR A 174 10.04 -13.99 -5.34
CA THR A 174 11.28 -13.30 -5.75
C THR A 174 11.75 -12.31 -4.70
N ASP A 175 10.84 -11.46 -4.22
CA ASP A 175 11.15 -10.36 -3.32
C ASP A 175 10.72 -10.71 -1.89
N LEU A 176 11.35 -11.74 -1.32
CA LEU A 176 10.99 -12.32 -0.03
C LEU A 176 11.13 -11.35 1.15
N ASP A 177 11.96 -10.32 1.01
CA ASP A 177 12.12 -9.27 2.03
C ASP A 177 10.93 -8.31 2.07
N TYR A 178 10.06 -8.36 1.05
CA TYR A 178 8.90 -7.48 0.91
C TYR A 178 7.58 -8.23 0.89
N VAL A 179 7.50 -9.34 0.14
CA VAL A 179 6.24 -10.07 -0.08
C VAL A 179 6.33 -11.49 0.46
N SER A 180 5.40 -11.83 1.31
CA SER A 180 5.27 -13.19 1.88
C SER A 180 3.84 -13.71 1.78
N GLU A 181 3.68 -15.03 1.87
CA GLU A 181 2.35 -15.63 1.90
C GLU A 181 1.64 -15.34 3.23
N ASN A 182 0.37 -15.00 3.15
CA ASN A 182 -0.50 -14.87 4.31
C ASN A 182 -1.19 -16.18 4.62
N ASN A 183 -0.46 -17.10 5.27
CA ASN A 183 -0.97 -18.42 5.68
C ASN A 183 -1.31 -18.48 7.17
N VAL A 184 -1.48 -17.35 7.83
CA VAL A 184 -1.46 -17.17 9.30
C VAL A 184 -2.62 -17.82 10.04
N ARG A 185 -3.38 -18.75 9.42
CA ARG A 185 -4.50 -19.38 10.11
C ARG A 185 -4.57 -20.88 10.10
N ALA A 186 -3.50 -21.52 10.42
CA ALA A 186 -3.64 -22.79 11.11
C ALA A 186 -4.17 -22.51 12.52
N VAL A 187 -5.48 -22.57 12.72
CA VAL A 187 -6.13 -22.47 14.04
C VAL A 187 -5.66 -23.65 14.92
N LYS A 188 -5.16 -24.69 14.29
CA LYS A 188 -4.56 -25.86 14.94
C LYS A 188 -3.22 -26.18 14.29
N PRO A 189 -2.18 -26.55 15.06
CA PRO A 189 -0.86 -26.92 14.52
C PRO A 189 -0.87 -28.06 13.49
N THR A 190 -1.94 -28.83 13.44
CA THR A 190 -2.13 -29.98 12.53
C THR A 190 -3.02 -29.66 11.32
N GLU A 191 -3.47 -28.43 11.19
CA GLU A 191 -4.35 -28.02 10.10
C GLU A 191 -3.55 -27.64 8.86
N VAL A 192 -3.74 -28.37 7.78
CA VAL A 192 -3.11 -28.08 6.49
C VAL A 192 -4.04 -27.18 5.69
N ILE A 193 -3.54 -25.99 5.34
CA ILE A 193 -4.25 -25.04 4.50
C ILE A 193 -3.96 -25.38 3.02
N ALA A 194 -5.00 -25.50 2.22
CA ALA A 194 -4.87 -25.76 0.80
C ALA A 194 -4.56 -24.42 0.05
N GLY A 195 -3.30 -24.25 -0.32
CA GLY A 195 -2.83 -23.09 -1.10
C GLY A 195 -2.78 -21.77 -0.30
N PRO A 196 -2.25 -20.72 -0.91
CA PRO A 196 -2.15 -19.40 -0.29
C PRO A 196 -3.55 -18.80 -0.05
N ARG A 197 -3.68 -18.02 1.01
CA ARG A 197 -4.92 -17.32 1.42
C ARG A 197 -4.85 -15.82 1.13
N GLY A 198 -3.77 -15.35 0.65
CA GLY A 198 -3.43 -13.98 0.39
C GLY A 198 -1.94 -13.77 0.58
N THR A 199 -1.52 -12.53 0.53
CA THR A 199 -0.13 -12.14 0.71
C THR A 199 -0.01 -11.00 1.71
N ILE A 200 1.20 -10.84 2.23
CA ILE A 200 1.59 -9.75 3.11
C ILE A 200 2.67 -8.98 2.39
N LEU A 201 2.48 -7.68 2.25
CA LEU A 201 3.50 -6.74 1.79
C LEU A 201 3.99 -5.92 2.98
N GLU A 202 5.28 -5.94 3.24
CA GLU A 202 5.91 -5.12 4.28
C GLU A 202 7.07 -4.32 3.70
N PHE A 203 7.13 -3.04 4.00
CA PHE A 203 8.22 -2.16 3.60
C PHE A 203 8.39 -1.01 4.58
N THR A 204 9.53 -0.36 4.51
CA THR A 204 9.79 0.92 5.17
C THR A 204 10.13 2.00 4.15
N ILE A 205 10.25 3.24 4.59
CA ILE A 205 10.49 4.39 3.73
C ILE A 205 11.78 5.05 4.18
N ALA A 206 12.73 5.15 3.25
CA ALA A 206 13.94 5.92 3.43
C ALA A 206 13.73 7.34 2.91
N SER A 207 14.27 8.35 3.59
CA SER A 207 14.30 9.71 3.09
C SER A 207 15.26 9.84 1.89
N SER A 208 14.97 10.76 0.99
CA SER A 208 15.92 11.10 -0.07
C SER A 208 17.13 11.83 0.48
N LEU A 209 18.26 11.71 -0.20
CA LEU A 209 19.48 12.48 0.17
C LEU A 209 19.23 13.99 0.10
N GLU A 210 18.39 14.42 -0.82
CA GLU A 210 18.05 15.82 -1.02
C GLU A 210 17.28 16.39 0.18
N LEU A 211 16.29 15.66 0.69
CA LEU A 211 15.59 16.04 1.93
C LEU A 211 16.49 16.01 3.15
N ASN A 212 17.40 15.05 3.22
CA ASN A 212 18.32 14.92 4.35
C ASN A 212 19.30 16.10 4.41
N THR A 213 19.91 16.47 3.29
CA THR A 213 20.99 17.45 3.22
C THR A 213 20.53 18.91 3.08
N SER A 214 19.30 19.16 2.65
CA SER A 214 18.81 20.50 2.34
C SER A 214 17.38 20.73 2.84
N THR A 215 17.08 21.95 3.23
CA THR A 215 15.70 22.39 3.55
C THR A 215 14.95 22.93 2.33
N PHE A 216 15.58 22.93 1.16
CA PHE A 216 15.04 23.57 -0.05
C PHE A 216 13.68 22.96 -0.46
N LEU A 217 13.56 21.64 -0.49
CA LEU A 217 12.30 20.98 -0.85
C LEU A 217 11.19 21.25 0.18
N PHE A 218 11.54 21.32 1.46
CA PHE A 218 10.59 21.70 2.51
C PHE A 218 10.07 23.13 2.32
N GLN A 219 10.92 24.06 1.89
CA GLN A 219 10.53 25.44 1.61
C GLN A 219 9.70 25.58 0.35
N GLN A 220 9.90 24.71 -0.64
CA GLN A 220 9.18 24.75 -1.92
C GLN A 220 7.85 24.00 -1.89
N LEU A 221 7.81 22.82 -1.27
CA LEU A 221 6.68 21.89 -1.31
C LEU A 221 6.00 21.72 0.04
N GLY A 222 6.64 22.17 1.10
CA GLY A 222 6.22 21.92 2.46
C GLY A 222 5.71 23.13 3.20
N ASP A 223 5.59 22.94 4.51
CA ASP A 223 5.13 23.93 5.46
C ASP A 223 5.84 23.71 6.80
N THR A 224 5.62 24.58 7.77
CA THR A 224 6.08 24.39 9.15
C THR A 224 4.95 23.93 10.04
N ALA A 225 5.26 23.07 10.99
CA ALA A 225 4.31 22.62 11.99
C ALA A 225 5.00 22.52 13.37
N THR A 226 4.18 22.54 14.39
CA THR A 226 4.64 22.21 15.75
C THR A 226 4.22 20.79 16.06
N MET A 227 5.15 19.96 16.46
CA MET A 227 4.90 18.56 16.81
C MET A 227 4.83 18.41 18.33
N ASP A 228 3.70 17.79 18.77
CA ASP A 228 3.55 17.38 20.15
C ASP A 228 4.41 16.12 20.44
N PRO A 229 4.80 15.94 21.71
CA PRO A 229 4.46 16.72 22.89
C PRO A 229 5.52 17.75 23.31
N ASN A 230 6.63 17.82 22.60
CA ASN A 230 7.73 18.72 22.99
C ASN A 230 7.58 20.14 22.40
N SER A 231 6.48 20.41 21.67
CA SER A 231 6.28 21.65 20.92
C SER A 231 7.44 21.98 20.01
N THR A 232 8.07 20.95 19.42
CA THR A 232 9.20 21.08 18.52
C THR A 232 8.72 21.58 17.15
N ASN A 233 9.31 22.65 16.67
CA ASN A 233 9.03 23.16 15.35
C ASN A 233 9.73 22.29 14.29
N VAL A 234 8.99 21.88 13.30
CA VAL A 234 9.49 21.06 12.20
C VAL A 234 9.04 21.61 10.86
N TYR A 235 9.88 21.43 9.86
CA TYR A 235 9.46 21.45 8.47
C TYR A 235 8.72 20.15 8.17
N LYS A 236 7.66 20.19 7.36
CA LYS A 236 6.92 19.02 6.94
C LYS A 236 6.62 19.06 5.44
N VAL A 237 6.62 17.90 4.80
CA VAL A 237 6.09 17.69 3.46
C VAL A 237 5.13 16.50 3.51
N ASP A 238 3.89 16.73 3.12
CA ASP A 238 2.88 15.68 3.05
C ASP A 238 2.87 15.06 1.64
N THR A 239 2.84 13.74 1.58
CA THR A 239 2.81 12.98 0.33
C THR A 239 2.01 11.69 0.51
N ILE A 240 1.89 10.94 -0.57
CA ILE A 240 1.17 9.66 -0.59
C ILE A 240 2.11 8.60 -1.17
N VAL A 241 2.18 7.47 -0.50
CA VAL A 241 2.72 6.24 -1.08
C VAL A 241 1.54 5.43 -1.61
N ARG A 242 1.53 5.19 -2.90
CA ARG A 242 0.50 4.42 -3.57
C ARG A 242 0.94 2.99 -3.72
N VAL A 243 0.07 2.07 -3.34
CA VAL A 243 0.28 0.64 -3.57
C VAL A 243 -0.85 0.10 -4.42
N THR A 244 -0.48 -0.54 -5.53
CA THR A 244 -1.40 -1.18 -6.45
C THR A 244 -1.07 -2.65 -6.55
N GLY A 245 -2.07 -3.51 -6.40
CA GLY A 245 -1.96 -4.94 -6.70
C GLY A 245 -2.02 -5.16 -8.22
N ALA A 246 -0.98 -5.71 -8.80
CA ALA A 246 -0.91 -5.91 -10.25
C ALA A 246 -1.81 -7.06 -10.74
N THR A 247 -2.13 -8.03 -9.86
CA THR A 247 -3.01 -9.17 -10.18
C THR A 247 -4.47 -8.79 -10.07
N THR A 248 -4.84 -8.10 -8.99
CA THR A 248 -6.24 -7.83 -8.62
C THR A 248 -6.71 -6.43 -8.98
N GLY A 249 -5.78 -5.50 -9.26
CA GLY A 249 -6.07 -4.11 -9.54
C GLY A 249 -6.47 -3.27 -8.30
N PHE A 250 -6.46 -3.83 -7.11
CA PHE A 250 -6.72 -3.07 -5.89
C PHE A 250 -5.66 -2.03 -5.64
N ARG A 251 -6.08 -0.86 -5.23
CA ARG A 251 -5.21 0.27 -4.95
C ARG A 251 -5.49 0.83 -3.55
N ILE A 252 -4.43 1.17 -2.85
CA ILE A 252 -4.49 1.90 -1.59
C ILE A 252 -3.49 3.05 -1.60
N ASP A 253 -3.91 4.21 -1.12
CA ASP A 253 -3.07 5.39 -0.95
C ASP A 253 -2.76 5.56 0.55
N ILE A 254 -1.47 5.57 0.90
CA ILE A 254 -0.98 5.61 2.27
C ILE A 254 -0.42 7.01 2.54
N PRO A 255 -1.00 7.77 3.45
CA PRO A 255 -0.50 9.09 3.81
C PRO A 255 0.85 9.00 4.51
N VAL A 256 1.80 9.79 4.03
CA VAL A 256 3.17 9.88 4.57
C VAL A 256 3.55 11.34 4.73
N ARG A 257 4.19 11.67 5.83
CA ARG A 257 4.70 13.00 6.13
C ARG A 257 6.18 12.93 6.43
N PHE A 258 6.98 13.56 5.61
CA PHE A 258 8.39 13.76 5.88
C PHE A 258 8.56 14.97 6.81
N ILE A 259 9.39 14.81 7.82
CA ILE A 259 9.62 15.83 8.84
C ILE A 259 11.10 16.06 9.07
N LYS A 260 11.46 17.34 9.29
CA LYS A 260 12.80 17.78 9.63
C LYS A 260 12.72 18.88 10.70
N ILE A 261 13.53 18.77 11.73
CA ILE A 261 13.62 19.81 12.76
C ILE A 261 14.10 21.15 12.16
N VAL A 262 13.55 22.26 12.66
CA VAL A 262 13.89 23.62 12.19
C VAL A 262 15.17 24.09 12.81
#